data_45f3367afcd589f078084c78b953c943
#
_entry.id   45f3367afcd589f078084c78b953c943
#
_cell.length_a   1.000
_cell.length_b   1.000
_cell.length_c   1.000
_cell.angle_alpha   90.00
_cell.angle_beta   90.00
_cell.angle_gamma   90.00
#
_symmetry.space_group_name_H-M   'P 1'
#
loop_
_entity.id
_entity.type
_entity.pdbx_description
1 polymer ?
#
loop_
_entity_poly.entity_id
_entity_poly.type
_entity_poly.pdbx_seq_one_letter_code
_entity_poly.pdbx_strand_id
1 'polypeptide(L)'
;MQNATGKMPRIGCNWWGLYCLHLALCLLTHSAVHAQQLLDRVLARIGTEAITQTDVRALVEFGLIDARSATEPAALQQAIDRQLTLNEVARFPPSEPPAADVEQQLAAMKARVGDRVAEVMRATGLDEDRMRGMARDTLRIRNYVQQRFGITAQVGEDEARKYYDEHRDEFTRNGVPLTFEEAASDVRQRASAARIQSAIAQWLQDLRGRSDVVLVMSNSPSTPPAGPRAN
;
A
#
# COMPACT_ATOMS: atom_id res chain seq x y z
N MET A 1 -12.03 92.43 -39.24
CA MET A 1 -11.73 92.68 -37.81
C MET A 1 -12.24 91.52 -36.98
N GLN A 2 -11.43 91.06 -36.12
CA GLN A 2 -11.55 90.12 -34.97
C GLN A 2 -11.09 88.72 -35.19
N ASN A 3 -9.93 88.48 -34.59
CA ASN A 3 -9.28 87.21 -34.30
C ASN A 3 -10.07 86.43 -33.27
N ALA A 4 -10.18 85.12 -33.50
CA ALA A 4 -10.52 84.20 -32.45
C ALA A 4 -9.51 83.06 -32.48
N THR A 5 -8.51 83.19 -31.61
CA THR A 5 -7.51 82.10 -31.31
C THR A 5 -8.18 81.01 -30.46
N GLY A 6 -8.48 79.90 -31.09
CA GLY A 6 -8.96 78.71 -30.38
C GLY A 6 -7.78 77.94 -29.83
N LYS A 7 -7.69 77.90 -28.51
CA LYS A 7 -6.68 77.13 -27.73
C LYS A 7 -7.10 75.65 -27.66
N MET A 8 -6.39 74.77 -28.35
CA MET A 8 -6.61 73.32 -28.25
C MET A 8 -6.12 72.76 -26.90
N PRO A 9 -6.93 71.97 -26.23
CA PRO A 9 -6.45 71.26 -25.03
C PRO A 9 -5.52 70.10 -25.42
N ARG A 10 -4.32 70.08 -24.82
CA ARG A 10 -3.41 68.95 -24.88
C ARG A 10 -3.99 67.84 -24.03
N ILE A 11 -4.58 66.82 -24.66
CA ILE A 11 -4.89 65.53 -24.01
C ILE A 11 -3.60 64.77 -23.93
N GLY A 12 -2.94 64.80 -22.76
CA GLY A 12 -1.79 63.92 -22.43
C GLY A 12 -2.28 62.49 -22.34
N CYS A 13 -2.01 61.67 -23.37
CA CYS A 13 -2.26 60.26 -23.34
C CYS A 13 -1.31 59.59 -22.35
N ASN A 14 -1.79 59.31 -21.13
CA ASN A 14 -1.14 58.43 -20.15
C ASN A 14 -1.29 56.93 -20.53
N TRP A 15 -1.23 56.63 -21.79
CA TRP A 15 -1.37 55.25 -22.28
C TRP A 15 -0.17 54.35 -21.87
N TRP A 16 0.97 54.93 -21.65
CA TRP A 16 2.15 54.17 -21.16
C TRP A 16 1.97 53.73 -19.72
N GLY A 17 1.27 54.44 -18.88
CA GLY A 17 0.97 54.03 -17.51
C GLY A 17 0.08 52.81 -17.43
N LEU A 18 -0.93 52.69 -18.32
CA LEU A 18 -1.79 51.50 -18.39
C LEU A 18 -1.04 50.26 -18.93
N TYR A 19 -0.13 50.43 -19.89
CA TYR A 19 0.69 49.31 -20.39
C TYR A 19 1.65 48.77 -19.33
N CYS A 20 2.30 49.62 -18.56
CA CYS A 20 3.16 49.20 -17.44
C CYS A 20 2.41 48.50 -16.35
N LEU A 21 1.16 48.91 -16.05
CA LEU A 21 0.32 48.25 -15.04
C LEU A 21 -0.14 46.85 -15.48
N HIS A 22 -0.47 46.68 -16.77
CA HIS A 22 -0.81 45.36 -17.32
C HIS A 22 0.37 44.43 -17.40
N LEU A 23 1.58 44.93 -17.73
CA LEU A 23 2.78 44.10 -17.74
C LEU A 23 3.18 43.65 -16.34
N ALA A 24 3.03 44.52 -15.33
CA ALA A 24 3.28 44.18 -13.93
C ALA A 24 2.28 43.15 -13.40
N LEU A 25 1.02 43.21 -13.81
CA LEU A 25 -0.02 42.27 -13.41
C LEU A 25 0.18 40.87 -14.04
N CYS A 26 0.70 40.79 -15.28
CA CYS A 26 1.04 39.53 -15.94
C CYS A 26 2.25 38.84 -15.31
N LEU A 27 3.18 39.58 -14.70
CA LEU A 27 4.34 39.02 -14.02
C LEU A 27 4.01 38.42 -12.63
N LEU A 28 2.90 38.82 -12.01
CA LEU A 28 2.44 38.34 -10.72
C LEU A 28 1.64 37.02 -10.81
N THR A 29 1.21 36.61 -12.02
CA THR A 29 0.43 35.38 -12.21
C THR A 29 1.26 34.16 -12.51
N HIS A 30 2.58 34.25 -12.55
CA HIS A 30 3.45 33.08 -12.56
C HIS A 30 3.61 32.54 -11.12
N SER A 31 2.48 32.21 -10.48
CA SER A 31 2.49 31.22 -9.42
C SER A 31 2.97 29.93 -10.08
N ALA A 32 4.27 29.68 -9.99
CA ALA A 32 4.83 28.38 -10.30
C ALA A 32 4.06 27.38 -9.44
N VAL A 33 3.05 26.74 -10.02
CA VAL A 33 2.54 25.48 -9.52
C VAL A 33 3.74 24.53 -9.60
N HIS A 34 4.53 24.53 -8.54
CA HIS A 34 5.44 23.43 -8.27
C HIS A 34 4.49 22.25 -8.04
N ALA A 35 4.13 21.56 -9.12
CA ALA A 35 3.71 20.19 -9.00
C ALA A 35 4.88 19.52 -8.26
N GLN A 36 4.71 19.32 -6.94
CA GLN A 36 5.57 18.45 -6.19
C GLN A 36 5.39 17.09 -6.87
N GLN A 37 6.27 16.79 -7.82
CA GLN A 37 6.45 15.43 -8.29
C GLN A 37 6.78 14.66 -7.02
N LEU A 38 5.80 13.91 -6.53
CA LEU A 38 6.01 12.94 -5.47
C LEU A 38 7.04 11.96 -6.03
N LEU A 39 8.32 12.20 -5.70
CA LEU A 39 9.39 11.31 -6.06
C LEU A 39 9.21 10.07 -5.21
N ASP A 40 8.52 9.07 -5.76
CA ASP A 40 8.21 7.85 -5.04
C ASP A 40 9.50 7.04 -4.85
N ARG A 41 9.78 6.70 -3.61
CA ARG A 41 11.01 6.01 -3.23
C ARG A 41 10.86 4.51 -3.47
N VAL A 42 11.69 3.96 -4.34
CA VAL A 42 11.80 2.50 -4.51
C VAL A 42 12.44 1.91 -3.25
N LEU A 43 11.76 0.95 -2.63
CA LEU A 43 12.21 0.24 -1.42
C LEU A 43 12.79 -1.14 -1.73
N ALA A 44 12.24 -1.82 -2.72
CA ALA A 44 12.72 -3.12 -3.17
C ALA A 44 12.47 -3.31 -4.68
N ARG A 45 13.19 -4.27 -5.27
CA ARG A 45 12.96 -4.77 -6.64
C ARG A 45 12.89 -6.28 -6.62
N ILE A 46 11.98 -6.84 -7.41
CA ILE A 46 11.82 -8.28 -7.61
C ILE A 46 11.89 -8.52 -9.13
N GLY A 47 13.05 -8.90 -9.64
CA GLY A 47 13.28 -8.90 -11.07
C GLY A 47 13.09 -7.51 -11.67
N THR A 48 12.08 -7.33 -12.54
CA THR A 48 11.71 -6.03 -13.16
C THR A 48 10.72 -5.21 -12.35
N GLU A 49 10.03 -5.80 -11.39
CA GLU A 49 9.00 -5.15 -10.58
C GLU A 49 9.64 -4.33 -9.44
N ALA A 50 9.25 -3.07 -9.33
CA ALA A 50 9.66 -2.20 -8.24
C ALA A 50 8.54 -2.11 -7.20
N ILE A 51 8.90 -2.18 -5.91
CA ILE A 51 8.02 -1.91 -4.78
C ILE A 51 8.42 -0.56 -4.22
N THR A 52 7.48 0.37 -4.22
CA THR A 52 7.71 1.74 -3.79
C THR A 52 7.15 2.00 -2.39
N GLN A 53 7.52 3.14 -1.81
CA GLN A 53 6.99 3.55 -0.52
C GLN A 53 5.48 3.80 -0.57
N THR A 54 4.98 4.36 -1.68
CA THR A 54 3.53 4.58 -1.85
C THR A 54 2.79 3.27 -2.06
N ASP A 55 3.37 2.26 -2.71
CA ASP A 55 2.78 0.93 -2.81
C ASP A 55 2.62 0.28 -1.43
N VAL A 56 3.68 0.28 -0.62
CA VAL A 56 3.61 -0.27 0.75
C VAL A 56 2.57 0.46 1.58
N ARG A 57 2.54 1.79 1.51
CA ARG A 57 1.53 2.60 2.20
C ARG A 57 0.12 2.24 1.75
N ALA A 58 -0.13 2.10 0.46
CA ALA A 58 -1.43 1.71 -0.07
C ALA A 58 -1.86 0.33 0.46
N LEU A 59 -0.96 -0.66 0.45
CA LEU A 59 -1.24 -2.00 0.98
C LEU A 59 -1.62 -1.97 2.46
N VAL A 60 -0.96 -1.15 3.27
CA VAL A 60 -1.27 -0.95 4.71
C VAL A 60 -2.61 -0.27 4.90
N GLU A 61 -2.83 0.88 4.25
CA GLU A 61 -4.05 1.69 4.44
C GLU A 61 -5.31 0.92 4.02
N PHE A 62 -5.26 0.20 2.89
CA PHE A 62 -6.37 -0.62 2.43
C PHE A 62 -6.43 -2.01 3.09
N GLY A 63 -5.52 -2.33 4.02
CA GLY A 63 -5.51 -3.55 4.81
C GLY A 63 -5.26 -4.82 3.99
N LEU A 64 -4.44 -4.70 2.96
CA LEU A 64 -4.03 -5.82 2.11
C LEU A 64 -2.79 -6.55 2.65
N ILE A 65 -2.10 -5.92 3.59
CA ILE A 65 -1.07 -6.49 4.45
C ILE A 65 -1.33 -6.05 5.89
N ASP A 66 -0.92 -6.87 6.86
CA ASP A 66 -1.10 -6.57 8.28
C ASP A 66 0.14 -5.88 8.84
N ALA A 67 0.16 -4.56 8.75
CA ALA A 67 1.30 -3.76 9.19
C ALA A 67 0.95 -2.66 10.18
N ARG A 68 -0.26 -2.65 10.76
CA ARG A 68 -0.68 -1.59 11.70
C ARG A 68 0.17 -1.52 12.97
N SER A 69 0.74 -2.64 13.38
CA SER A 69 1.66 -2.76 14.50
C SER A 69 3.09 -3.12 14.07
N ALA A 70 3.34 -3.23 12.76
CA ALA A 70 4.63 -3.61 12.22
C ALA A 70 5.49 -2.38 11.91
N THR A 71 6.80 -2.53 12.07
CA THR A 71 7.78 -1.52 11.63
C THR A 71 7.77 -1.40 10.09
N GLU A 72 8.28 -0.28 9.56
CA GLU A 72 8.42 -0.09 8.09
C GLU A 72 9.11 -1.29 7.40
N PRO A 73 10.19 -1.89 7.94
CA PRO A 73 10.79 -3.09 7.37
C PRO A 73 9.85 -4.30 7.32
N ALA A 74 8.99 -4.49 8.32
CA ALA A 74 8.05 -5.61 8.34
C ALA A 74 6.92 -5.43 7.32
N ALA A 75 6.44 -4.20 7.13
CA ALA A 75 5.47 -3.87 6.08
C ALA A 75 6.06 -4.11 4.68
N LEU A 76 7.31 -3.69 4.46
CA LEU A 76 8.03 -3.96 3.21
C LEU A 76 8.17 -5.45 2.97
N GLN A 77 8.53 -6.23 4.01
CA GLN A 77 8.64 -7.69 3.87
C GLN A 77 7.31 -8.33 3.45
N GLN A 78 6.18 -7.91 4.02
CA GLN A 78 4.86 -8.40 3.62
C GLN A 78 4.49 -7.97 2.19
N ALA A 79 4.88 -6.76 1.77
CA ALA A 79 4.68 -6.31 0.39
C ALA A 79 5.50 -7.15 -0.59
N ILE A 80 6.75 -7.50 -0.25
CA ILE A 80 7.59 -8.43 -1.03
C ILE A 80 6.92 -9.80 -1.13
N ASP A 81 6.46 -10.37 -0.01
CA ASP A 81 5.78 -11.67 0.02
C ASP A 81 4.52 -11.68 -0.84
N ARG A 82 3.76 -10.60 -0.78
CA ARG A 82 2.57 -10.42 -1.63
C ARG A 82 2.95 -10.40 -3.10
N GLN A 83 3.99 -9.66 -3.49
CA GLN A 83 4.44 -9.60 -4.89
C GLN A 83 4.98 -10.95 -5.37
N LEU A 84 5.76 -11.65 -4.55
CA LEU A 84 6.23 -13.00 -4.86
C LEU A 84 5.06 -13.98 -5.07
N THR A 85 4.02 -13.86 -4.23
CA THR A 85 2.80 -14.65 -4.38
C THR A 85 2.08 -14.31 -5.68
N LEU A 86 1.98 -13.03 -6.06
CA LEU A 86 1.37 -12.61 -7.34
C LEU A 86 2.15 -13.16 -8.54
N ASN A 87 3.47 -13.23 -8.46
CA ASN A 87 4.29 -13.82 -9.50
C ASN A 87 3.99 -15.32 -9.67
N GLU A 88 3.76 -16.05 -8.57
CA GLU A 88 3.32 -17.46 -8.63
C GLU A 88 1.87 -17.59 -9.15
N VAL A 89 0.97 -16.70 -8.74
CA VAL A 89 -0.40 -16.62 -9.28
C VAL A 89 -0.40 -16.39 -10.78
N ALA A 90 0.50 -15.54 -11.28
CA ALA A 90 0.64 -15.29 -12.72
C ALA A 90 1.17 -16.53 -13.46
N ARG A 91 2.05 -17.30 -12.83
CA ARG A 91 2.62 -18.54 -13.40
C ARG A 91 1.61 -19.70 -13.39
N PHE A 92 0.80 -19.79 -12.34
CA PHE A 92 -0.18 -20.84 -12.12
C PHE A 92 -1.55 -20.23 -11.75
N PRO A 93 -2.26 -19.63 -12.71
CA PRO A 93 -3.44 -18.84 -12.40
C PRO A 93 -4.57 -19.70 -11.85
N PRO A 94 -5.16 -19.33 -10.71
CA PRO A 94 -6.42 -19.92 -10.25
C PRO A 94 -7.58 -19.46 -11.16
N SER A 95 -8.78 -19.99 -10.91
CA SER A 95 -10.00 -19.49 -11.57
C SER A 95 -10.16 -17.99 -11.31
N GLU A 96 -10.49 -17.25 -12.37
CA GLU A 96 -10.70 -15.79 -12.28
C GLU A 96 -11.88 -15.49 -11.34
N PRO A 97 -11.73 -14.57 -10.38
CA PRO A 97 -12.82 -14.21 -9.48
C PRO A 97 -13.97 -13.53 -10.24
N PRO A 98 -15.23 -13.83 -9.88
CA PRO A 98 -16.38 -13.14 -10.45
C PRO A 98 -16.30 -11.62 -10.25
N ALA A 99 -16.78 -10.84 -11.21
CA ALA A 99 -16.78 -9.39 -11.14
C ALA A 99 -17.50 -8.86 -9.87
N ALA A 100 -18.59 -9.51 -9.46
CA ALA A 100 -19.32 -9.15 -8.24
C ALA A 100 -18.45 -9.27 -6.97
N ASP A 101 -17.64 -10.32 -6.90
CA ASP A 101 -16.74 -10.55 -5.76
C ASP A 101 -15.61 -9.49 -5.74
N VAL A 102 -15.13 -9.09 -6.93
CA VAL A 102 -14.13 -8.01 -7.06
C VAL A 102 -14.70 -6.68 -6.55
N GLU A 103 -15.93 -6.33 -6.94
CA GLU A 103 -16.60 -5.11 -6.47
C GLU A 103 -16.88 -5.17 -4.95
N GLN A 104 -17.27 -6.32 -4.43
CA GLN A 104 -17.44 -6.51 -2.98
C GLN A 104 -16.11 -6.34 -2.23
N GLN A 105 -15.03 -6.90 -2.75
CA GLN A 105 -13.69 -6.73 -2.16
C GLN A 105 -13.24 -5.27 -2.21
N LEU A 106 -13.46 -4.58 -3.33
CA LEU A 106 -13.18 -3.15 -3.47
C LEU A 106 -13.97 -2.31 -2.45
N ALA A 107 -15.27 -2.61 -2.29
CA ALA A 107 -16.10 -1.95 -1.28
C ALA A 107 -15.57 -2.17 0.14
N ALA A 108 -15.15 -3.39 0.47
CA ALA A 108 -14.55 -3.72 1.77
C ALA A 108 -13.24 -2.97 2.01
N MET A 109 -12.38 -2.82 0.98
CA MET A 109 -11.15 -2.01 1.06
C MET A 109 -11.47 -0.54 1.34
N LYS A 110 -12.44 0.04 0.62
CA LYS A 110 -12.89 1.43 0.83
C LYS A 110 -13.49 1.62 2.24
N ALA A 111 -14.34 0.70 2.67
CA ALA A 111 -14.97 0.76 4.00
C ALA A 111 -13.94 0.73 5.14
N ARG A 112 -12.82 0.03 4.97
CA ARG A 112 -11.75 -0.03 5.97
C ARG A 112 -11.09 1.32 6.19
N VAL A 113 -10.94 2.13 5.15
CA VAL A 113 -10.36 3.48 5.19
C VAL A 113 -11.40 4.51 5.63
N GLY A 114 -12.68 4.27 5.31
CA GLY A 114 -13.79 5.18 5.64
C GLY A 114 -13.70 6.51 4.88
N ASP A 115 -13.99 7.60 5.56
CA ASP A 115 -14.07 8.94 4.96
C ASP A 115 -12.74 9.44 4.34
N ARG A 116 -11.61 8.83 4.73
CA ARG A 116 -10.28 9.19 4.22
C ARG A 116 -9.91 8.58 2.86
N VAL A 117 -10.81 7.81 2.23
CA VAL A 117 -10.52 7.11 0.95
C VAL A 117 -9.94 8.07 -0.10
N ALA A 118 -10.58 9.22 -0.32
CA ALA A 118 -10.14 10.20 -1.33
C ALA A 118 -8.75 10.80 -1.00
N GLU A 119 -8.46 11.00 0.29
CA GLU A 119 -7.16 11.46 0.76
C GLU A 119 -6.07 10.41 0.51
N VAL A 120 -6.34 9.15 0.92
CA VAL A 120 -5.38 8.04 0.76
C VAL A 120 -5.11 7.77 -0.72
N MET A 121 -6.14 7.75 -1.58
CA MET A 121 -5.97 7.59 -3.03
C MET A 121 -5.06 8.68 -3.61
N ARG A 122 -5.28 9.94 -3.24
CA ARG A 122 -4.44 11.06 -3.69
C ARG A 122 -3.01 10.94 -3.18
N ALA A 123 -2.82 10.55 -1.91
CA ALA A 123 -1.50 10.41 -1.28
C ALA A 123 -0.70 9.23 -1.82
N THR A 124 -1.36 8.22 -2.40
CA THR A 124 -0.73 7.02 -2.98
C THR A 124 -0.75 7.01 -4.51
N GLY A 125 -1.35 8.01 -5.15
CA GLY A 125 -1.48 8.06 -6.62
C GLY A 125 -2.37 6.96 -7.19
N LEU A 126 -3.26 6.36 -6.37
CA LEU A 126 -4.19 5.34 -6.82
C LEU A 126 -5.45 5.95 -7.42
N ASP A 127 -5.88 5.38 -8.53
CA ASP A 127 -7.20 5.56 -9.10
C ASP A 127 -8.10 4.35 -8.79
N GLU A 128 -9.37 4.43 -9.18
CA GLU A 128 -10.34 3.37 -8.92
C GLU A 128 -10.04 2.08 -9.67
N ASP A 129 -9.48 2.17 -10.88
CA ASP A 129 -9.15 1.00 -11.69
C ASP A 129 -7.97 0.24 -11.09
N ARG A 130 -6.97 0.93 -10.59
CA ARG A 130 -5.86 0.33 -9.83
C ARG A 130 -6.35 -0.32 -8.55
N MET A 131 -7.24 0.33 -7.80
CA MET A 131 -7.85 -0.26 -6.60
C MET A 131 -8.66 -1.53 -6.95
N ARG A 132 -9.41 -1.52 -8.04
CA ARG A 132 -10.12 -2.70 -8.55
C ARG A 132 -9.15 -3.82 -8.93
N GLY A 133 -8.02 -3.48 -9.54
CA GLY A 133 -6.91 -4.40 -9.78
C GLY A 133 -6.39 -5.03 -8.48
N MET A 134 -6.11 -4.22 -7.45
CA MET A 134 -5.65 -4.70 -6.15
C MET A 134 -6.68 -5.62 -5.45
N ALA A 135 -7.99 -5.32 -5.61
CA ALA A 135 -9.07 -6.16 -5.11
C ALA A 135 -9.09 -7.53 -5.82
N ARG A 136 -9.00 -7.53 -7.15
CA ARG A 136 -8.90 -8.75 -7.97
C ARG A 136 -7.69 -9.59 -7.58
N ASP A 137 -6.52 -9.00 -7.45
CA ASP A 137 -5.30 -9.68 -7.07
C ASP A 137 -5.40 -10.30 -5.67
N THR A 138 -6.07 -9.62 -4.73
CA THR A 138 -6.32 -10.16 -3.39
C THR A 138 -7.16 -11.43 -3.44
N LEU A 139 -8.19 -11.46 -4.28
CA LEU A 139 -9.02 -12.65 -4.47
C LEU A 139 -8.24 -13.77 -5.17
N ARG A 140 -7.44 -13.45 -6.19
CA ARG A 140 -6.59 -14.43 -6.89
C ARG A 140 -5.57 -15.06 -5.96
N ILE A 141 -4.91 -14.25 -5.11
CA ILE A 141 -4.01 -14.78 -4.06
C ILE A 141 -4.77 -15.72 -3.14
N ARG A 142 -5.94 -15.32 -2.64
CA ARG A 142 -6.77 -16.17 -1.75
C ARG A 142 -7.11 -17.50 -2.41
N ASN A 143 -7.60 -17.47 -3.64
CA ASN A 143 -7.97 -18.68 -4.37
C ASN A 143 -6.76 -19.59 -4.62
N TYR A 144 -5.62 -19.01 -5.00
CA TYR A 144 -4.37 -19.74 -5.20
C TYR A 144 -3.89 -20.43 -3.91
N VAL A 145 -3.85 -19.70 -2.80
CA VAL A 145 -3.45 -20.23 -1.50
C VAL A 145 -4.38 -21.34 -1.05
N GLN A 146 -5.71 -21.16 -1.21
CA GLN A 146 -6.68 -22.18 -0.89
C GLN A 146 -6.53 -23.44 -1.77
N GLN A 147 -6.31 -23.29 -3.06
CA GLN A 147 -6.07 -24.40 -3.98
C GLN A 147 -4.79 -25.15 -3.63
N ARG A 148 -3.72 -24.43 -3.30
CA ARG A 148 -2.41 -25.01 -3.03
C ARG A 148 -2.32 -25.70 -1.67
N PHE A 149 -2.91 -25.10 -0.64
CA PHE A 149 -2.74 -25.53 0.76
C PHE A 149 -4.00 -26.10 1.39
N GLY A 150 -5.15 -26.07 0.68
CA GLY A 150 -6.42 -26.55 1.24
C GLY A 150 -6.39 -28.03 1.65
N ILE A 151 -5.64 -28.89 0.94
CA ILE A 151 -5.48 -30.30 1.30
C ILE A 151 -4.59 -30.45 2.55
N THR A 152 -3.66 -29.53 2.79
CA THR A 152 -2.77 -29.52 3.95
C THR A 152 -3.53 -29.29 5.26
N ALA A 153 -4.78 -28.85 5.18
CA ALA A 153 -5.65 -28.54 6.32
C ALA A 153 -6.08 -29.78 7.14
N GLN A 154 -5.90 -31.00 6.62
CA GLN A 154 -6.30 -32.21 7.33
C GLN A 154 -5.31 -32.53 8.45
N VAL A 155 -5.80 -32.46 9.70
CA VAL A 155 -5.07 -32.76 10.93
C VAL A 155 -5.55 -34.07 11.49
N GLY A 156 -4.63 -35.02 11.71
CA GLY A 156 -4.91 -36.26 12.41
C GLY A 156 -5.15 -36.08 13.91
N GLU A 157 -5.68 -37.10 14.57
CA GLU A 157 -5.98 -37.03 16.00
C GLU A 157 -4.73 -36.81 16.87
N ASP A 158 -3.63 -37.48 16.54
CA ASP A 158 -2.35 -37.34 17.28
C ASP A 158 -1.80 -35.92 17.19
N GLU A 159 -1.89 -35.31 16.01
CA GLU A 159 -1.48 -33.89 15.78
C GLU A 159 -2.41 -32.91 16.51
N ALA A 160 -3.71 -33.17 16.48
CA ALA A 160 -4.67 -32.36 17.22
C ALA A 160 -4.44 -32.47 18.75
N ARG A 161 -4.18 -33.64 19.26
CA ARG A 161 -3.86 -33.87 20.67
C ARG A 161 -2.57 -33.18 21.09
N LYS A 162 -1.53 -33.27 20.26
CA LYS A 162 -0.28 -32.54 20.46
C LYS A 162 -0.50 -31.02 20.49
N TYR A 163 -1.27 -30.47 19.54
CA TYR A 163 -1.61 -29.05 19.51
C TYR A 163 -2.34 -28.62 20.78
N TYR A 164 -3.32 -29.42 21.26
CA TYR A 164 -4.01 -29.14 22.50
C TYR A 164 -3.07 -29.14 23.71
N ASP A 165 -2.14 -30.10 23.80
CA ASP A 165 -1.19 -30.18 24.90
C ASP A 165 -0.23 -28.98 24.95
N GLU A 166 0.14 -28.45 23.80
CA GLU A 166 1.02 -27.27 23.65
C GLU A 166 0.29 -25.94 23.93
N HIS A 167 -1.07 -25.92 23.79
CA HIS A 167 -1.88 -24.68 23.86
C HIS A 167 -3.04 -24.81 24.85
N ARG A 168 -2.90 -25.57 25.93
CA ARG A 168 -4.00 -25.87 26.89
C ARG A 168 -4.67 -24.64 27.47
N ASP A 169 -3.92 -23.60 27.72
CA ASP A 169 -4.36 -22.31 28.26
C ASP A 169 -5.32 -21.56 27.33
N GLU A 170 -5.30 -21.85 26.03
CA GLU A 170 -6.20 -21.26 25.04
C GLU A 170 -7.60 -21.93 25.04
N PHE A 171 -7.72 -23.14 25.59
CA PHE A 171 -8.95 -23.93 25.59
C PHE A 171 -9.64 -23.85 26.95
N THR A 172 -10.25 -22.70 27.22
CA THR A 172 -10.99 -22.46 28.47
C THR A 172 -12.43 -22.01 28.18
N ARG A 173 -13.36 -22.38 29.10
CA ARG A 173 -14.73 -21.86 29.10
C ARG A 173 -15.04 -21.28 30.47
N ASN A 174 -15.36 -19.99 30.53
CA ASN A 174 -15.56 -19.25 31.77
C ASN A 174 -14.40 -19.38 32.80
N GLY A 175 -13.15 -19.41 32.26
CA GLY A 175 -11.96 -19.56 33.10
C GLY A 175 -11.63 -21.01 33.56
N VAL A 176 -12.43 -22.00 33.14
CA VAL A 176 -12.20 -23.41 33.44
C VAL A 176 -11.59 -24.08 32.21
N PRO A 177 -10.44 -24.78 32.34
CA PRO A 177 -9.86 -25.54 31.25
C PRO A 177 -10.83 -26.62 30.75
N LEU A 178 -10.96 -26.72 29.44
CA LEU A 178 -11.70 -27.78 28.76
C LEU A 178 -10.81 -29.01 28.60
N THR A 179 -11.39 -30.22 28.66
CA THR A 179 -10.71 -31.43 28.22
C THR A 179 -10.52 -31.44 26.71
N PHE A 180 -9.64 -32.29 26.21
CA PHE A 180 -9.43 -32.47 24.78
C PHE A 180 -10.74 -32.84 24.05
N GLU A 181 -11.53 -33.73 24.65
CA GLU A 181 -12.81 -34.20 24.09
C GLU A 181 -13.83 -33.04 23.97
N GLU A 182 -13.89 -32.17 24.99
CA GLU A 182 -14.77 -30.98 24.97
C GLU A 182 -14.34 -29.91 23.98
N ALA A 183 -13.02 -29.77 23.75
CA ALA A 183 -12.42 -28.80 22.85
C ALA A 183 -12.10 -29.37 21.45
N ALA A 184 -12.36 -30.64 21.18
CA ALA A 184 -11.84 -31.37 20.02
C ALA A 184 -12.11 -30.70 18.67
N SER A 185 -13.28 -30.07 18.49
CA SER A 185 -13.62 -29.33 17.26
C SER A 185 -12.74 -28.09 17.08
N ASP A 186 -12.62 -27.28 18.14
CA ASP A 186 -11.84 -26.04 18.14
C ASP A 186 -10.35 -26.36 18.02
N VAL A 187 -9.87 -27.39 18.67
CA VAL A 187 -8.49 -27.88 18.58
C VAL A 187 -8.15 -28.24 17.13
N ARG A 188 -8.98 -29.07 16.47
CA ARG A 188 -8.74 -29.46 15.07
C ARG A 188 -8.76 -28.27 14.14
N GLN A 189 -9.68 -27.32 14.35
CA GLN A 189 -9.75 -26.11 13.53
C GLN A 189 -8.50 -25.24 13.69
N ARG A 190 -8.03 -25.01 14.92
CA ARG A 190 -6.82 -24.21 15.19
C ARG A 190 -5.55 -24.92 14.74
N ALA A 191 -5.41 -26.21 15.01
CA ALA A 191 -4.29 -27.01 14.54
C ALA A 191 -4.21 -27.01 13.00
N SER A 192 -5.34 -27.16 12.32
CA SER A 192 -5.44 -27.06 10.86
C SER A 192 -4.99 -25.66 10.34
N ALA A 193 -5.47 -24.60 10.97
CA ALA A 193 -5.07 -23.25 10.63
C ALA A 193 -3.57 -23.01 10.86
N ALA A 194 -3.01 -23.46 11.98
CA ALA A 194 -1.60 -23.35 12.29
C ALA A 194 -0.72 -24.12 11.28
N ARG A 195 -1.15 -25.32 10.88
CA ARG A 195 -0.48 -26.12 9.86
C ARG A 195 -0.46 -25.45 8.49
N ILE A 196 -1.59 -24.87 8.07
CA ILE A 196 -1.67 -24.09 6.82
C ILE A 196 -0.73 -22.89 6.89
N GLN A 197 -0.75 -22.15 8.00
CA GLN A 197 0.10 -20.97 8.18
C GLN A 197 1.59 -21.33 8.15
N SER A 198 1.98 -22.43 8.80
CA SER A 198 3.35 -22.94 8.75
C SER A 198 3.77 -23.32 7.33
N ALA A 199 2.90 -24.03 6.59
CA ALA A 199 3.16 -24.40 5.20
C ALA A 199 3.32 -23.19 4.28
N ILE A 200 2.48 -22.16 4.46
CA ILE A 200 2.58 -20.88 3.72
C ILE A 200 3.88 -20.16 4.07
N ALA A 201 4.24 -20.09 5.36
CA ALA A 201 5.46 -19.44 5.81
C ALA A 201 6.72 -20.10 5.20
N GLN A 202 6.77 -21.43 5.23
CA GLN A 202 7.85 -22.20 4.60
C GLN A 202 7.91 -21.94 3.09
N TRP A 203 6.78 -22.00 2.41
CA TRP A 203 6.71 -21.73 0.98
C TRP A 203 7.16 -20.30 0.62
N LEU A 204 6.80 -19.29 1.42
CA LEU A 204 7.27 -17.90 1.21
C LEU A 204 8.78 -17.78 1.43
N GLN A 205 9.36 -18.51 2.40
CA GLN A 205 10.82 -18.57 2.57
C GLN A 205 11.49 -19.16 1.32
N ASP A 206 10.96 -20.25 0.79
CA ASP A 206 11.46 -20.90 -0.42
C ASP A 206 11.33 -19.96 -1.64
N LEU A 207 10.22 -19.19 -1.75
CA LEU A 207 10.06 -18.19 -2.80
C LEU A 207 11.13 -17.10 -2.72
N ARG A 208 11.36 -16.55 -1.54
CA ARG A 208 12.40 -15.53 -1.33
C ARG A 208 13.78 -16.07 -1.68
N GLY A 209 14.10 -17.32 -1.28
CA GLY A 209 15.41 -17.94 -1.54
C GLY A 209 15.72 -18.15 -3.02
N ARG A 210 14.70 -18.29 -3.87
CA ARG A 210 14.86 -18.52 -5.32
C ARG A 210 14.55 -17.29 -6.19
N SER A 211 14.14 -16.18 -5.59
CA SER A 211 13.80 -14.95 -6.29
C SER A 211 14.91 -13.93 -6.15
N ASP A 212 15.14 -13.15 -7.22
CA ASP A 212 16.07 -12.01 -7.19
C ASP A 212 15.38 -10.81 -6.51
N VAL A 213 15.49 -10.76 -5.18
CA VAL A 213 14.96 -9.68 -4.35
C VAL A 213 16.10 -8.76 -3.94
N VAL A 214 16.09 -7.52 -4.45
CA VAL A 214 17.08 -6.50 -4.13
C VAL A 214 16.42 -5.42 -3.26
N LEU A 215 16.89 -5.25 -2.03
CA LEU A 215 16.49 -4.14 -1.17
C LEU A 215 17.26 -2.87 -1.57
N VAL A 216 16.51 -1.79 -1.84
CA VAL A 216 17.11 -0.50 -2.18
C VAL A 216 17.33 0.27 -0.88
N MET A 217 18.55 0.16 -0.31
CA MET A 217 18.94 0.97 0.84
C MET A 217 19.07 2.43 0.40
N SER A 218 18.26 3.32 0.95
CA SER A 218 18.49 4.75 0.75
C SER A 218 19.75 5.15 1.51
N ASN A 219 20.83 5.42 0.79
CA ASN A 219 21.85 6.30 1.33
C ASN A 219 21.20 7.68 1.49
N SER A 220 20.66 7.99 2.65
CA SER A 220 20.47 9.39 3.03
C SER A 220 21.84 10.05 2.88
N PRO A 221 21.99 11.15 2.12
CA PRO A 221 23.25 11.85 2.07
C PRO A 221 23.56 12.24 3.51
N SER A 222 24.61 11.66 4.08
CA SER A 222 25.17 12.09 5.34
C SER A 222 25.43 13.59 5.23
N THR A 223 24.73 14.39 6.03
CA THR A 223 24.99 15.82 6.18
C THR A 223 26.50 15.97 6.40
N PRO A 224 27.21 16.70 5.55
CA PRO A 224 28.64 16.90 5.78
C PRO A 224 28.83 17.54 7.15
N PRO A 225 29.85 17.14 7.91
CA PRO A 225 30.11 17.70 9.21
C PRO A 225 30.28 19.22 9.06
N ALA A 226 29.53 19.97 9.87
CA ALA A 226 29.66 21.43 9.93
C ALA A 226 31.12 21.76 10.16
N GLY A 227 31.77 22.42 9.18
CA GLY A 227 33.13 22.86 9.28
C GLY A 227 33.33 23.73 10.53
N PRO A 228 34.55 23.76 11.09
CA PRO A 228 34.86 24.53 12.32
C PRO A 228 34.55 26.02 12.10
N ARG A 229 33.68 26.55 12.95
CA ARG A 229 33.46 28.00 13.02
C ARG A 229 34.80 28.66 13.39
N ALA A 230 35.35 29.41 12.47
CA ALA A 230 36.48 30.29 12.75
C ALA A 230 36.00 31.36 13.74
N ASN A 231 36.77 31.49 14.79
CA ASN A 231 36.64 32.50 15.85
C ASN A 231 37.31 33.80 15.39
#